data_22007de1b730055721f570ba8afad351
#
_entry.id   22007de1b730055721f570ba8afad351
#
_cell.length_a   1.000
_cell.length_b   1.000
_cell.length_c   1.000
_cell.angle_alpha   90.00
_cell.angle_beta   90.00
_cell.angle_gamma   90.00
#
_symmetry.space_group_name_H-M   'P 1'
#
loop_
_entity.id
_entity.type
_entity.pdbx_description
1 polymer ?
#
loop_
_entity_poly.entity_id
_entity_poly.type
_entity_poly.pdbx_seq_one_letter_code
_entity_poly.pdbx_strand_id
1 'polypeptide(L)'
;MKQFKLFDRILGGLVFIIAMVTYGLTIEPTASFWDCPEFISTATKLEVGHPPGAPFFMLTGKFVSLFASDPTQIAYCINMLSAFFSALTILFLYWTITHLARRILVQKDQEIRAWQLITCLGSGLVGA
;
A
#
# COMPACT_ATOMS: atom_id res chain seq x y z
N MET A 1 -21.08 11.03 -13.96
CA MET A 1 -20.65 10.38 -12.70
C MET A 1 -20.16 8.93 -12.84
N LYS A 2 -20.82 8.08 -13.63
CA LYS A 2 -20.40 6.67 -13.82
C LYS A 2 -19.01 6.54 -14.45
N GLN A 3 -18.68 7.35 -15.45
CA GLN A 3 -17.38 7.33 -16.13
C GLN A 3 -16.23 7.67 -15.20
N PHE A 4 -16.33 8.74 -14.40
CA PHE A 4 -15.28 9.08 -13.42
C PHE A 4 -14.98 7.90 -12.48
N LYS A 5 -16.02 7.30 -11.88
CA LYS A 5 -15.85 6.17 -10.96
C LYS A 5 -15.18 4.96 -11.62
N LEU A 6 -15.49 4.71 -12.90
CA LEU A 6 -14.87 3.61 -13.64
C LEU A 6 -13.39 3.86 -13.87
N PHE A 7 -13.03 5.02 -14.45
CA PHE A 7 -11.63 5.37 -14.69
C PHE A 7 -10.81 5.47 -13.40
N ASP A 8 -11.38 6.07 -12.35
CA ASP A 8 -10.73 6.19 -11.05
C ASP A 8 -10.40 4.82 -10.42
N ARG A 9 -11.30 3.85 -10.54
CA ARG A 9 -11.04 2.48 -10.07
C ARG A 9 -9.99 1.75 -10.91
N ILE A 10 -10.06 1.89 -12.24
CA ILE A 10 -9.11 1.23 -13.15
C ILE A 10 -7.70 1.81 -12.92
N LEU A 11 -7.56 3.13 -12.89
CA LEU A 11 -6.27 3.78 -12.69
C LEU A 11 -5.73 3.54 -11.27
N GLY A 12 -6.58 3.56 -10.25
CA GLY A 12 -6.17 3.18 -8.89
C GLY A 12 -5.67 1.75 -8.81
N GLY A 13 -6.37 0.80 -9.45
CA GLY A 13 -5.92 -0.58 -9.56
C GLY A 13 -4.58 -0.71 -10.29
N LEU A 14 -4.38 0.06 -11.36
CA LEU A 14 -3.12 0.09 -12.11
C LEU A 14 -1.96 0.64 -11.24
N VAL A 15 -2.18 1.74 -10.54
CA VAL A 15 -1.20 2.33 -9.60
C VAL A 15 -0.82 1.32 -8.52
N PHE A 16 -1.80 0.63 -7.93
CA PHE A 16 -1.54 -0.43 -6.96
C PHE A 16 -0.68 -1.57 -7.54
N ILE A 17 -1.02 -2.05 -8.74
CA ILE A 17 -0.26 -3.13 -9.39
C ILE A 17 1.18 -2.69 -9.69
N ILE A 18 1.37 -1.48 -10.20
CA ILE A 18 2.71 -0.94 -10.46
C ILE A 18 3.53 -0.87 -9.17
N ALA A 19 2.95 -0.30 -8.11
CA ALA A 19 3.60 -0.23 -6.80
C ALA A 19 3.92 -1.63 -6.25
N MET A 20 2.96 -2.56 -6.30
CA MET A 20 3.15 -3.93 -5.81
C MET A 20 4.23 -4.68 -6.59
N VAL A 21 4.27 -4.55 -7.91
CA VAL A 21 5.31 -5.16 -8.76
C VAL A 21 6.67 -4.53 -8.45
N THR A 22 6.74 -3.20 -8.36
CA THR A 22 8.00 -2.51 -8.04
C THR A 22 8.55 -2.96 -6.69
N TYR A 23 7.72 -2.93 -5.64
CA TYR A 23 8.14 -3.35 -4.31
C TYR A 23 8.47 -4.84 -4.26
N GLY A 24 7.68 -5.69 -4.92
CA GLY A 24 7.92 -7.13 -4.97
C GLY A 24 9.21 -7.51 -5.68
N LEU A 25 9.61 -6.77 -6.73
CA LEU A 25 10.87 -7.00 -7.45
C LEU A 25 12.10 -6.46 -6.72
N THR A 26 11.92 -5.48 -5.83
CA THR A 26 13.01 -4.84 -5.08
C THR A 26 13.09 -5.25 -3.63
N ILE A 27 12.22 -6.17 -3.22
CA ILE A 27 12.14 -6.61 -1.82
C ILE A 27 13.41 -7.35 -1.41
N GLU A 28 13.88 -7.06 -0.19
CA GLU A 28 14.95 -7.83 0.42
C GLU A 28 14.43 -9.22 0.83
N PRO A 29 15.03 -10.32 0.34
CA PRO A 29 14.55 -11.67 0.66
C PRO A 29 14.88 -12.10 2.08
N THR A 30 15.81 -11.42 2.74
CA THR A 30 16.31 -11.73 4.07
C THR A 30 16.04 -10.59 5.07
N ALA A 31 16.62 -10.68 6.25
CA ALA A 31 16.62 -9.58 7.20
C ALA A 31 17.57 -8.47 6.72
N SER A 32 17.03 -7.28 6.46
CA SER A 32 17.82 -6.13 6.07
C SER A 32 18.46 -5.46 7.31
N PHE A 33 18.97 -4.23 7.15
CA PHE A 33 19.62 -3.49 8.22
C PHE A 33 18.65 -2.91 9.25
N TRP A 34 19.21 -2.40 10.34
CA TRP A 34 18.53 -1.65 11.38
C TRP A 34 17.57 -2.52 12.19
N ASP A 35 16.34 -2.08 12.38
CA ASP A 35 15.34 -2.75 13.24
C ASP A 35 14.62 -3.92 12.54
N CYS A 36 14.83 -4.11 11.24
CA CYS A 36 14.14 -5.13 10.45
C CYS A 36 14.30 -6.56 11.03
N PRO A 37 15.52 -7.00 11.40
CA PRO A 37 15.71 -8.31 12.04
C PRO A 37 14.96 -8.47 13.36
N GLU A 38 14.88 -7.40 14.15
CA GLU A 38 14.15 -7.40 15.42
C GLU A 38 12.65 -7.56 15.17
N PHE A 39 12.06 -6.75 14.25
CA PHE A 39 10.65 -6.86 13.91
C PHE A 39 10.28 -8.23 13.34
N ILE A 40 11.14 -8.85 12.52
CA ILE A 40 10.92 -10.20 11.99
C ILE A 40 10.95 -11.24 13.11
N SER A 41 11.95 -11.20 13.99
CA SER A 41 12.11 -12.18 15.06
C SER A 41 11.03 -12.07 16.13
N THR A 42 10.72 -10.86 16.57
CA THR A 42 9.69 -10.59 17.59
C THR A 42 8.29 -10.90 17.06
N ALA A 43 7.98 -10.58 15.79
CA ALA A 43 6.72 -10.97 15.18
C ALA A 43 6.59 -12.50 15.08
N THR A 44 7.64 -13.19 14.66
CA THR A 44 7.63 -14.66 14.53
C THR A 44 7.39 -15.37 15.85
N LYS A 45 7.98 -14.86 16.94
CA LYS A 45 7.87 -15.45 18.28
C LYS A 45 6.74 -14.87 19.13
N LEU A 46 6.05 -13.81 18.66
CA LEU A 46 5.10 -12.99 19.44
C LEU A 46 5.73 -12.39 20.69
N GLU A 47 6.95 -11.88 20.55
CA GLU A 47 7.66 -11.16 21.61
C GLU A 47 7.40 -9.66 21.51
N VAL A 48 7.68 -8.94 22.59
CA VAL A 48 7.62 -7.47 22.63
C VAL A 48 8.98 -6.92 22.19
N GLY A 49 8.98 -6.15 21.10
CA GLY A 49 10.16 -5.41 20.66
C GLY A 49 10.44 -4.17 21.52
N HIS A 50 11.46 -3.39 21.14
CA HIS A 50 11.79 -2.15 21.86
C HIS A 50 10.62 -1.14 21.85
N PRO A 51 10.51 -0.25 22.85
CA PRO A 51 9.46 0.77 22.90
C PRO A 51 9.44 1.69 21.65
N PRO A 52 8.27 2.10 21.14
CA PRO A 52 6.93 1.93 21.75
C PRO A 52 6.24 0.60 21.43
N GLY A 53 6.90 -0.32 20.70
CA GLY A 53 6.31 -1.56 20.23
C GLY A 53 5.34 -1.37 19.04
N ALA A 54 4.97 -2.47 18.41
CA ALA A 54 4.07 -2.48 17.26
C ALA A 54 3.12 -3.69 17.30
N PRO A 55 2.18 -3.76 18.27
CA PRO A 55 1.41 -4.98 18.54
C PRO A 55 0.61 -5.45 17.33
N PHE A 56 0.03 -4.55 16.55
CA PHE A 56 -0.69 -4.90 15.33
C PHE A 56 0.23 -5.52 14.28
N PHE A 57 1.43 -4.95 14.10
CA PHE A 57 2.43 -5.51 13.18
C PHE A 57 2.89 -6.89 13.65
N MET A 58 3.13 -7.08 14.96
CA MET A 58 3.54 -8.38 15.52
C MET A 58 2.50 -9.47 15.25
N LEU A 59 1.21 -9.17 15.45
CA LEU A 59 0.12 -10.11 15.18
C LEU A 59 -0.01 -10.44 13.69
N THR A 60 0.03 -9.42 12.82
CA THR A 60 -0.08 -9.63 11.37
C THR A 60 1.16 -10.33 10.81
N GLY A 61 2.35 -9.98 11.28
CA GLY A 61 3.61 -10.63 10.93
C GLY A 61 3.63 -12.10 11.38
N LYS A 62 3.15 -12.39 12.60
CA LYS A 62 2.96 -13.78 13.06
C LYS A 62 2.02 -14.55 12.13
N PHE A 63 0.87 -13.99 11.84
CA PHE A 63 -0.11 -14.63 10.95
C PHE A 63 0.53 -14.98 9.60
N VAL A 64 1.25 -14.03 8.99
CA VAL A 64 1.90 -14.24 7.69
C VAL A 64 3.06 -15.24 7.79
N SER A 65 3.80 -15.26 8.91
CA SER A 65 4.89 -16.24 9.11
C SER A 65 4.41 -17.69 9.11
N LEU A 66 3.13 -17.95 9.38
CA LEU A 66 2.55 -19.30 9.33
C LEU A 66 2.44 -19.85 7.91
N PHE A 67 2.49 -19.02 6.88
CA PHE A 67 2.48 -19.43 5.48
C PHE A 67 3.87 -19.76 4.93
N ALA A 68 4.93 -19.48 5.70
CA ALA A 68 6.28 -19.86 5.32
C ALA A 68 6.45 -21.38 5.47
N SER A 69 6.83 -22.04 4.38
CA SER A 69 7.08 -23.49 4.37
C SER A 69 8.39 -23.88 5.05
N ASP A 70 9.32 -22.92 5.14
CA ASP A 70 10.64 -23.08 5.73
C ASP A 70 11.00 -21.83 6.56
N PRO A 71 11.68 -21.97 7.70
CA PRO A 71 12.11 -20.83 8.53
C PRO A 71 12.91 -19.76 7.78
N THR A 72 13.63 -20.13 6.72
CA THR A 72 14.39 -19.17 5.89
C THR A 72 13.50 -18.25 5.07
N GLN A 73 12.25 -18.61 4.84
CA GLN A 73 11.26 -17.84 4.08
C GLN A 73 10.47 -16.84 4.94
N ILE A 74 10.58 -16.92 6.26
CA ILE A 74 9.80 -16.07 7.18
C ILE A 74 10.11 -14.59 6.95
N ALA A 75 11.37 -14.23 6.81
CA ALA A 75 11.79 -12.87 6.54
C ALA A 75 11.15 -12.33 5.25
N TYR A 76 11.20 -13.10 4.18
CA TYR A 76 10.58 -12.76 2.90
C TYR A 76 9.06 -12.56 3.02
N CYS A 77 8.37 -13.45 3.72
CA CYS A 77 6.92 -13.34 3.93
C CYS A 77 6.54 -12.06 4.70
N ILE A 78 7.28 -11.71 5.74
CA ILE A 78 7.03 -10.48 6.53
C ILE A 78 7.39 -9.22 5.71
N ASN A 79 8.47 -9.24 4.95
CA ASN A 79 8.83 -8.15 4.06
C ASN A 79 7.79 -7.97 2.94
N MET A 80 7.26 -9.06 2.39
CA MET A 80 6.17 -9.02 1.40
C MET A 80 4.88 -8.44 1.98
N LEU A 81 4.57 -8.70 3.26
CA LEU A 81 3.48 -8.04 3.97
C LEU A 81 3.67 -6.52 4.00
N SER A 82 4.88 -6.05 4.31
CA SER A 82 5.22 -4.62 4.31
C SER A 82 5.10 -4.00 2.92
N ALA A 83 5.57 -4.69 1.88
CA ALA A 83 5.44 -4.28 0.49
C ALA A 83 3.96 -4.14 0.09
N PHE A 84 3.12 -5.09 0.48
CA PHE A 84 1.68 -5.07 0.21
C PHE A 84 0.99 -3.86 0.87
N PHE A 85 1.25 -3.60 2.15
CA PHE A 85 0.67 -2.43 2.83
C PHE A 85 1.21 -1.10 2.28
N SER A 86 2.47 -1.06 1.84
CA SER A 86 3.02 0.11 1.15
C SER A 86 2.30 0.36 -0.18
N ALA A 87 2.06 -0.67 -0.97
CA ALA A 87 1.29 -0.55 -2.22
C ALA A 87 -0.16 -0.10 -1.97
N LEU A 88 -0.80 -0.60 -0.90
CA LEU A 88 -2.13 -0.12 -0.48
C LEU A 88 -2.10 1.36 -0.08
N THR A 89 -1.05 1.82 0.58
CA THR A 89 -0.89 3.24 0.94
C THR A 89 -0.86 4.12 -0.31
N ILE A 90 -0.13 3.72 -1.35
CA ILE A 90 -0.11 4.40 -2.65
C ILE A 90 -1.50 4.44 -3.29
N LEU A 91 -2.24 3.32 -3.27
CA LEU A 91 -3.61 3.25 -3.77
C LEU A 91 -4.54 4.24 -3.04
N PHE A 92 -4.50 4.24 -1.71
CA PHE A 92 -5.34 5.13 -0.91
C PHE A 92 -4.95 6.60 -1.07
N LEU A 93 -3.65 6.89 -1.24
CA LEU A 93 -3.17 8.24 -1.55
C LEU A 93 -3.73 8.70 -2.90
N TYR A 94 -3.65 7.87 -3.95
CA TYR A 94 -4.24 8.14 -5.25
C TYR A 94 -5.74 8.50 -5.12
N TRP A 95 -6.53 7.64 -4.47
CA TRP A 95 -7.96 7.90 -4.29
C TRP A 95 -8.25 9.14 -3.43
N THR A 96 -7.44 9.43 -2.45
CA THR A 96 -7.57 10.63 -1.63
C THR A 96 -7.38 11.88 -2.49
N ILE A 97 -6.32 11.92 -3.30
CA ILE A 97 -6.02 13.05 -4.19
C ILE A 97 -7.13 13.23 -5.23
N THR A 98 -7.52 12.17 -5.93
CA THR A 98 -8.59 12.24 -6.95
C THR A 98 -9.92 12.69 -6.37
N HIS A 99 -10.25 12.19 -5.17
CA HIS A 99 -11.48 12.56 -4.47
C HIS A 99 -11.48 14.03 -4.04
N LEU A 100 -10.38 14.53 -3.49
CA LEU A 100 -10.23 15.93 -3.09
C LEU A 100 -10.23 16.85 -4.31
N ALA A 101 -9.45 16.53 -5.35
CA ALA A 101 -9.42 17.29 -6.60
C ALA A 101 -10.82 17.39 -7.22
N ARG A 102 -11.57 16.30 -7.23
CA ARG A 102 -12.95 16.32 -7.71
C ARG A 102 -13.85 17.23 -6.87
N ARG A 103 -13.73 17.22 -5.54
CA ARG A 103 -14.53 18.10 -4.67
C ARG A 103 -14.26 19.57 -4.90
N ILE A 104 -13.02 19.92 -5.27
CA ILE A 104 -12.61 21.30 -5.54
C ILE A 104 -13.08 21.74 -6.92
N LEU A 105 -12.94 20.89 -7.94
CA LEU A 105 -13.13 21.26 -9.35
C LEU A 105 -14.57 21.10 -9.85
N VAL A 106 -15.35 20.20 -9.24
CA VAL A 106 -16.71 19.87 -9.70
C VAL A 106 -17.74 20.34 -8.68
N GLN A 107 -18.56 21.31 -9.07
CA GLN A 107 -19.67 21.79 -8.23
C GLN A 107 -20.70 20.68 -8.00
N LYS A 108 -21.40 20.78 -6.87
CA LYS A 108 -22.49 19.86 -6.53
C LYS A 108 -23.54 19.85 -7.65
N ASP A 109 -23.93 18.66 -8.08
CA ASP A 109 -24.95 18.42 -9.11
C ASP A 109 -24.56 18.77 -10.55
N GLN A 110 -23.32 19.09 -10.84
CA GLN A 110 -22.83 19.25 -12.20
C GLN A 110 -22.22 17.97 -12.76
N GLU A 111 -22.37 17.77 -14.08
CA GLU A 111 -21.62 16.74 -14.78
C GLU A 111 -20.15 17.14 -14.92
N ILE A 112 -19.28 16.17 -14.73
CA ILE A 112 -17.83 16.37 -14.87
C ILE A 112 -17.48 16.60 -16.34
N ARG A 113 -16.80 17.71 -16.63
CA ARG A 113 -16.27 18.02 -17.97
C ARG A 113 -14.98 17.24 -18.22
N ALA A 114 -14.63 17.01 -19.49
CA ALA A 114 -13.44 16.26 -19.88
C ALA A 114 -12.14 16.79 -19.23
N TRP A 115 -11.94 18.11 -19.21
CA TRP A 115 -10.76 18.70 -18.60
C TRP A 115 -10.71 18.51 -17.07
N GLN A 116 -11.86 18.56 -16.38
CA GLN A 116 -11.94 18.29 -14.94
C GLN A 116 -11.62 16.82 -14.64
N LEU A 117 -12.12 15.90 -15.49
CA LEU A 117 -11.80 14.48 -15.40
C LEU A 117 -10.30 14.24 -15.51
N ILE A 118 -9.66 14.79 -16.54
CA ILE A 118 -8.23 14.66 -16.78
C ILE A 118 -7.42 15.26 -15.62
N THR A 119 -7.81 16.44 -15.14
CA THR A 119 -7.11 17.08 -14.01
C THR A 119 -7.23 16.26 -12.73
N CYS A 120 -8.42 15.76 -12.39
CA CYS A 120 -8.61 14.94 -11.19
C CYS A 120 -7.79 13.65 -11.25
N LEU A 121 -7.88 12.91 -12.34
CA LEU A 121 -7.16 11.64 -12.48
C LEU A 121 -5.67 11.84 -12.62
N GLY A 122 -5.24 12.86 -13.38
CA GLY A 122 -3.84 13.23 -13.56
C GLY A 122 -3.17 13.67 -12.27
N SER A 123 -3.85 14.48 -11.44
CA SER A 123 -3.30 14.87 -10.14
C SER A 123 -3.09 13.67 -9.20
N GLY A 124 -3.98 12.68 -9.26
CA GLY A 124 -3.81 11.44 -8.53
C GLY A 124 -2.58 10.64 -8.99
N LEU A 125 -2.39 10.54 -10.32
CA LEU A 125 -1.25 9.80 -10.89
C LEU A 125 0.11 10.46 -10.62
N VAL A 126 0.15 11.79 -10.56
CA VAL A 126 1.40 12.53 -10.29
C VAL A 126 1.72 12.55 -8.79
N GLY A 127 0.70 12.55 -7.94
CA GLY A 127 0.86 12.68 -6.49
C GLY A 127 0.97 11.36 -5.74
N ALA A 128 0.69 10.22 -6.39
CA ALA A 128 0.82 8.87 -5.83
C ALA A 128 2.08 8.18 -6.32
#